data_687494fd9e6f0cbe6afda880f1f135c5
#
_entry.id   687494fd9e6f0cbe6afda880f1f135c5
#
_cell.length_a   1.000
_cell.length_b   1.000
_cell.length_c   1.000
_cell.angle_alpha   90.00
_cell.angle_beta   90.00
_cell.angle_gamma   90.00
#
_symmetry.space_group_name_H-M   'P 1'
#
loop_
_entity.id
_entity.type
_entity.pdbx_description
1 polymer ?
#
loop_
_entity_poly.entity_id
_entity_poly.type
_entity_poly.pdbx_seq_one_letter_code
_entity_poly.pdbx_strand_id
1 'polypeptide(L)'
;MHPISSELFVRCVRGTTLLRRTLPLLVMGLLCAMAAQAQEIKEQTKLQLSIEAAAGVNPDASLRPSPIKVRIYELKDSGSFSEADYFSLDSSDKITLAADMLARDEFILRPGESRTLERKSNAQTTAIGVLAGYRDLPNATWRVVYKLKEAPAASWMRALIPANKAELLIQLQPQGIVLSEKP
;
A
#
# COMPACT_ATOMS: atom_id res chain seq x y z
N MET A 1 -51.49 -34.86 66.97
CA MET A 1 -52.16 -34.83 65.67
C MET A 1 -52.01 -33.44 65.09
N HIS A 2 -51.07 -33.23 64.23
CA HIS A 2 -50.93 -32.01 63.48
C HIS A 2 -50.67 -32.38 62.00
N PRO A 3 -51.38 -31.78 61.05
CA PRO A 3 -51.09 -32.00 59.62
C PRO A 3 -49.93 -31.12 59.17
N ILE A 4 -48.98 -31.73 58.51
CA ILE A 4 -47.80 -31.08 57.91
C ILE A 4 -48.18 -30.51 56.55
N SER A 5 -47.93 -29.26 56.42
CA SER A 5 -48.24 -28.35 55.33
C SER A 5 -47.59 -28.76 54.01
N SER A 6 -48.38 -28.76 52.94
CA SER A 6 -48.01 -29.07 51.56
C SER A 6 -47.66 -27.81 50.76
N GLU A 7 -46.62 -27.05 51.15
CA GLU A 7 -46.28 -25.76 50.51
C GLU A 7 -44.92 -25.73 49.82
N LEU A 8 -44.29 -26.85 49.50
CA LEU A 8 -42.88 -26.84 49.02
C LEU A 8 -42.66 -27.32 47.58
N PHE A 9 -43.75 -27.46 46.81
CA PHE A 9 -43.62 -28.06 45.46
C PHE A 9 -43.88 -27.10 44.25
N VAL A 10 -44.17 -25.82 44.48
CA VAL A 10 -44.58 -24.89 43.38
C VAL A 10 -43.48 -23.90 42.93
N ARG A 11 -42.32 -23.89 43.58
CA ARG A 11 -41.29 -22.84 43.27
C ARG A 11 -40.18 -23.26 42.26
N CYS A 12 -40.18 -24.48 41.75
CA CYS A 12 -39.07 -24.95 40.89
C CYS A 12 -39.32 -24.91 39.40
N VAL A 13 -40.48 -24.47 38.88
CA VAL A 13 -40.81 -24.52 37.46
C VAL A 13 -40.73 -23.14 36.73
N ARG A 14 -40.47 -22.04 37.42
CA ARG A 14 -40.41 -20.71 36.81
C ARG A 14 -39.01 -20.25 36.31
N GLY A 15 -37.95 -21.02 36.60
CA GLY A 15 -36.58 -20.62 36.25
C GLY A 15 -36.09 -21.01 34.86
N THR A 16 -36.73 -21.94 34.18
CA THR A 16 -36.20 -22.52 32.93
C THR A 16 -36.69 -21.89 31.64
N THR A 17 -37.72 -21.05 31.70
CA THR A 17 -38.29 -20.39 30.50
C THR A 17 -37.58 -19.10 30.07
N LEU A 18 -36.89 -18.42 31.00
CA LEU A 18 -36.11 -17.21 30.70
C LEU A 18 -34.79 -17.51 29.98
N LEU A 19 -34.15 -18.64 30.34
CA LEU A 19 -32.86 -19.04 29.70
C LEU A 19 -33.04 -19.53 28.27
N ARG A 20 -34.21 -20.04 27.90
CA ARG A 20 -34.51 -20.53 26.53
C ARG A 20 -34.78 -19.40 25.52
N ARG A 21 -35.17 -18.19 25.98
CA ARG A 21 -35.50 -17.06 25.12
C ARG A 21 -34.30 -16.13 24.84
N THR A 22 -33.29 -16.14 25.68
CA THR A 22 -32.08 -15.29 25.52
C THR A 22 -31.02 -15.94 24.64
N LEU A 23 -30.96 -17.28 24.56
CA LEU A 23 -29.97 -18.02 23.79
C LEU A 23 -30.05 -17.74 22.26
N PRO A 24 -31.23 -17.71 21.60
CA PRO A 24 -31.32 -17.41 20.17
C PRO A 24 -30.96 -15.95 19.83
N LEU A 25 -31.21 -15.00 20.72
CA LEU A 25 -30.81 -13.58 20.54
C LEU A 25 -29.31 -13.40 20.63
N LEU A 26 -28.63 -14.14 21.48
CA LEU A 26 -27.17 -14.09 21.65
C LEU A 26 -26.44 -14.73 20.46
N VAL A 27 -26.99 -15.84 19.92
CA VAL A 27 -26.46 -16.50 18.71
C VAL A 27 -26.66 -15.65 17.47
N MET A 28 -27.82 -14.96 17.35
CA MET A 28 -28.09 -14.04 16.23
C MET A 28 -27.19 -12.81 16.27
N GLY A 29 -26.89 -12.27 17.46
CA GLY A 29 -25.93 -11.17 17.62
C GLY A 29 -24.50 -11.56 17.24
N LEU A 30 -24.06 -12.79 17.53
CA LEU A 30 -22.73 -13.30 17.20
C LEU A 30 -22.57 -13.55 15.69
N LEU A 31 -23.62 -13.99 15.01
CA LEU A 31 -23.64 -14.18 13.55
C LEU A 31 -23.58 -12.85 12.78
N CYS A 32 -24.22 -11.79 13.29
CA CYS A 32 -24.13 -10.45 12.69
C CYS A 32 -22.73 -9.83 12.83
N ALA A 33 -21.98 -10.14 13.91
CA ALA A 33 -20.64 -9.62 14.13
C ALA A 33 -19.59 -10.24 13.18
N MET A 34 -19.83 -11.43 12.64
CA MET A 34 -18.93 -12.08 11.68
C MET A 34 -19.08 -11.57 10.24
N ALA A 35 -20.17 -10.89 9.91
CA ALA A 35 -20.43 -10.37 8.56
C ALA A 35 -19.69 -9.05 8.25
N ALA A 36 -19.05 -8.42 9.23
CA ALA A 36 -18.48 -7.07 9.09
C ALA A 36 -17.02 -7.01 8.61
N GLN A 37 -16.41 -8.13 8.19
CA GLN A 37 -15.01 -8.16 7.72
C GLN A 37 -14.86 -8.69 6.30
N ALA A 38 -15.78 -8.38 5.42
CA ALA A 38 -15.51 -8.49 4.00
C ALA A 38 -14.51 -7.38 3.62
N GLN A 39 -13.21 -7.65 3.77
CA GLN A 39 -12.17 -6.79 3.18
C GLN A 39 -12.44 -6.74 1.68
N GLU A 40 -12.78 -5.55 1.19
CA GLU A 40 -12.88 -5.31 -0.25
C GLU A 40 -11.55 -5.70 -0.90
N ILE A 41 -11.55 -6.78 -1.67
CA ILE A 41 -10.38 -7.22 -2.42
C ILE A 41 -10.18 -6.19 -3.52
N LYS A 42 -9.27 -5.23 -3.29
CA LYS A 42 -8.86 -4.27 -4.32
C LYS A 42 -8.09 -5.03 -5.40
N GLU A 43 -8.39 -4.75 -6.65
CA GLU A 43 -7.65 -5.33 -7.76
C GLU A 43 -6.23 -4.77 -7.80
N GLN A 44 -5.26 -5.64 -8.09
CA GLN A 44 -3.86 -5.26 -8.28
C GLN A 44 -3.69 -4.48 -9.58
N THR A 45 -2.96 -3.37 -9.53
CA THR A 45 -2.60 -2.60 -10.72
C THR A 45 -1.43 -3.27 -11.44
N LYS A 46 -1.53 -3.43 -12.76
CA LYS A 46 -0.36 -3.82 -13.57
C LYS A 46 0.55 -2.60 -13.71
N LEU A 47 1.74 -2.69 -13.14
CA LEU A 47 2.76 -1.65 -13.21
C LEU A 47 3.70 -1.94 -14.37
N GLN A 48 3.92 -0.96 -15.24
CA GLN A 48 4.97 -0.94 -16.25
C GLN A 48 5.76 0.36 -16.08
N LEU A 49 6.95 0.26 -15.48
CA LEU A 49 7.79 1.39 -15.16
C LEU A 49 9.00 1.38 -16.10
N SER A 50 9.10 2.38 -16.95
CA SER A 50 10.29 2.62 -17.79
C SER A 50 11.16 3.65 -17.10
N ILE A 51 12.38 3.29 -16.73
CA ILE A 51 13.34 4.16 -16.02
C ILE A 51 14.49 4.44 -16.99
N GLU A 52 14.76 5.71 -17.27
CA GLU A 52 15.77 6.15 -18.24
C GLU A 52 16.73 7.15 -17.57
N ALA A 53 18.01 6.85 -17.59
CA ALA A 53 19.05 7.78 -17.17
C ALA A 53 19.54 8.59 -18.37
N ALA A 54 19.41 9.91 -18.29
CA ALA A 54 19.95 10.80 -19.34
C ALA A 54 21.48 10.60 -19.48
N ALA A 55 22.03 10.85 -20.67
CA ALA A 55 23.47 10.78 -20.90
C ALA A 55 24.28 11.72 -19.98
N GLY A 56 23.68 12.83 -19.54
CA GLY A 56 24.29 13.80 -18.60
C GLY A 56 23.85 13.62 -17.15
N VAL A 57 23.29 12.46 -16.74
CA VAL A 57 22.75 12.24 -15.40
C VAL A 57 23.83 12.38 -14.31
N ASN A 58 23.42 12.95 -13.14
CA ASN A 58 24.21 13.00 -11.91
C ASN A 58 25.64 13.51 -12.10
N PRO A 59 25.85 14.71 -12.71
CA PRO A 59 27.17 15.21 -13.03
C PRO A 59 28.00 15.50 -11.76
N ASP A 60 29.33 15.36 -11.88
CA ASP A 60 30.26 15.83 -10.86
C ASP A 60 30.56 17.35 -11.04
N ALA A 61 31.43 17.88 -10.16
CA ALA A 61 31.82 19.29 -10.22
C ALA A 61 32.50 19.72 -11.55
N SER A 62 32.99 18.76 -12.32
CA SER A 62 33.56 18.96 -13.65
C SER A 62 32.56 18.67 -14.76
N LEU A 63 31.26 18.57 -14.46
CA LEU A 63 30.15 18.26 -15.36
C LEU A 63 30.25 16.88 -16.02
N ARG A 64 31.06 15.97 -15.48
CA ARG A 64 31.18 14.60 -15.99
C ARG A 64 30.02 13.75 -15.45
N PRO A 65 29.25 13.09 -16.34
CA PRO A 65 28.15 12.22 -15.92
C PRO A 65 28.64 11.08 -15.01
N SER A 66 27.81 10.68 -14.07
CA SER A 66 28.12 9.62 -13.12
C SER A 66 26.94 8.65 -12.95
N PRO A 67 27.20 7.38 -12.61
CA PRO A 67 26.13 6.46 -12.25
C PRO A 67 25.26 7.00 -11.12
N ILE A 68 23.98 6.65 -11.15
CA ILE A 68 23.00 7.08 -10.16
C ILE A 68 22.29 5.89 -9.52
N LYS A 69 22.21 5.87 -8.18
CA LYS A 69 21.41 4.91 -7.44
C LYS A 69 19.94 5.33 -7.50
N VAL A 70 19.07 4.37 -7.78
CA VAL A 70 17.62 4.59 -7.88
C VAL A 70 16.90 3.57 -7.02
N ARG A 71 15.89 4.01 -6.29
CA ARG A 71 14.95 3.16 -5.58
C ARG A 71 13.53 3.44 -6.02
N ILE A 72 12.78 2.39 -6.24
CA ILE A 72 11.35 2.44 -6.54
C ILE A 72 10.62 1.81 -5.36
N TYR A 73 9.65 2.51 -4.81
CA TYR A 73 8.84 2.06 -3.68
C TYR A 73 7.40 1.88 -4.10
N GLU A 74 6.79 0.78 -3.68
CA GLU A 74 5.34 0.68 -3.59
C GLU A 74 4.91 1.11 -2.21
N LEU A 75 4.02 2.11 -2.13
CA LEU A 75 3.62 2.73 -0.89
C LEU A 75 2.12 2.52 -0.64
N LYS A 76 1.78 2.16 0.60
CA LYS A 76 0.41 2.12 1.12
C LYS A 76 -0.08 3.54 1.38
N ASP A 77 0.78 4.38 1.97
CA ASP A 77 0.60 5.81 2.12
C ASP A 77 1.88 6.54 1.74
N SER A 78 1.76 7.70 1.11
CA SER A 78 2.90 8.47 0.64
C SER A 78 3.37 9.56 1.62
N GLY A 79 2.68 9.75 2.74
CA GLY A 79 2.98 10.79 3.74
C GLY A 79 4.40 10.65 4.29
N SER A 80 4.70 9.52 4.94
CA SER A 80 6.01 9.22 5.52
C SER A 80 7.14 9.38 4.49
N PHE A 81 6.94 8.92 3.25
CA PHE A 81 7.91 9.05 2.16
C PHE A 81 8.10 10.51 1.73
N SER A 82 7.02 11.30 1.71
CA SER A 82 7.05 12.71 1.29
C SER A 82 7.67 13.64 2.32
N GLU A 83 7.60 13.29 3.60
CA GLU A 83 8.11 14.11 4.71
C GLU A 83 9.56 13.78 5.09
N ALA A 84 9.99 12.54 4.87
CA ALA A 84 11.32 12.08 5.25
C ALA A 84 12.44 12.80 4.49
N ASP A 85 13.58 13.01 5.12
CA ASP A 85 14.79 13.49 4.47
C ASP A 85 15.47 12.39 3.63
N TYR A 86 16.38 12.78 2.75
CA TYR A 86 17.08 11.86 1.86
C TYR A 86 17.86 10.79 2.62
N PHE A 87 18.59 11.16 3.66
CA PHE A 87 19.47 10.24 4.37
C PHE A 87 18.71 9.21 5.18
N SER A 88 17.57 9.59 5.76
CA SER A 88 16.66 8.66 6.42
C SER A 88 16.09 7.63 5.44
N LEU A 89 15.70 8.06 4.24
CA LEU A 89 15.26 7.15 3.18
C LEU A 89 16.39 6.29 2.62
N ASP A 90 17.61 6.82 2.51
CA ASP A 90 18.74 6.08 1.95
C ASP A 90 19.33 5.05 2.90
N SER A 91 19.41 5.34 4.20
CA SER A 91 20.06 4.47 5.18
C SER A 91 19.10 3.61 6.00
N SER A 92 17.87 4.07 6.22
CA SER A 92 16.94 3.51 7.19
C SER A 92 15.49 3.44 6.68
N ASP A 93 15.28 3.30 5.37
CA ASP A 93 13.96 3.32 4.74
C ASP A 93 12.95 2.36 5.38
N LYS A 94 13.38 1.17 5.79
CA LYS A 94 12.52 0.19 6.47
C LYS A 94 11.96 0.69 7.80
N ILE A 95 12.72 1.51 8.52
CA ILE A 95 12.30 2.12 9.78
C ILE A 95 11.48 3.37 9.48
N THR A 96 11.96 4.21 8.58
CA THR A 96 11.34 5.50 8.22
C THR A 96 9.95 5.32 7.62
N LEU A 97 9.79 4.36 6.71
CA LEU A 97 8.53 4.08 6.02
C LEU A 97 7.68 3.02 6.73
N ALA A 98 8.30 2.18 7.57
CA ALA A 98 7.63 1.16 8.38
C ALA A 98 6.54 0.39 7.62
N ALA A 99 5.26 0.50 8.05
CA ALA A 99 4.12 -0.18 7.45
C ALA A 99 3.65 0.43 6.12
N ASP A 100 4.14 1.60 5.75
CA ASP A 100 3.75 2.26 4.49
C ASP A 100 4.51 1.70 3.29
N MET A 101 5.69 1.11 3.50
CA MET A 101 6.47 0.47 2.44
C MET A 101 6.00 -0.97 2.20
N LEU A 102 5.40 -1.23 1.04
CA LEU A 102 4.91 -2.56 0.64
C LEU A 102 5.94 -3.33 -0.18
N ALA A 103 6.71 -2.65 -1.02
CA ALA A 103 7.79 -3.22 -1.82
C ALA A 103 8.84 -2.17 -2.14
N ARG A 104 10.08 -2.63 -2.40
CA ARG A 104 11.20 -1.79 -2.78
C ARG A 104 12.07 -2.49 -3.81
N ASP A 105 12.42 -1.79 -4.89
CA ASP A 105 13.50 -2.17 -5.81
C ASP A 105 14.64 -1.17 -5.70
N GLU A 106 15.86 -1.63 -5.84
CA GLU A 106 17.06 -0.81 -5.84
C GLU A 106 17.99 -1.25 -6.97
N PHE A 107 18.54 -0.30 -7.70
CA PHE A 107 19.51 -0.54 -8.76
C PHE A 107 20.34 0.71 -9.03
N ILE A 108 21.44 0.52 -9.76
CA ILE A 108 22.31 1.62 -10.22
C ILE A 108 22.21 1.66 -11.73
N LEU A 109 21.93 2.84 -12.29
CA LEU A 109 21.96 3.11 -13.72
C LEU A 109 23.18 3.92 -14.10
N ARG A 110 23.79 3.55 -15.20
CA ARG A 110 24.84 4.33 -15.87
C ARG A 110 24.24 5.43 -16.71
N PRO A 111 24.98 6.52 -17.02
CA PRO A 111 24.55 7.51 -17.96
C PRO A 111 24.14 6.88 -19.31
N GLY A 112 22.92 7.22 -19.78
CA GLY A 112 22.32 6.67 -21.01
C GLY A 112 21.69 5.27 -20.86
N GLU A 113 21.74 4.66 -19.68
CA GLU A 113 21.14 3.34 -19.44
C GLU A 113 19.64 3.46 -19.16
N SER A 114 18.89 2.45 -19.60
CA SER A 114 17.46 2.32 -19.32
C SER A 114 17.13 0.96 -18.71
N ARG A 115 16.03 0.91 -17.94
CA ARG A 115 15.52 -0.30 -17.32
C ARG A 115 13.99 -0.30 -17.30
N THR A 116 13.39 -1.46 -17.52
CA THR A 116 11.94 -1.64 -17.40
C THR A 116 11.64 -2.60 -16.26
N LEU A 117 10.64 -2.24 -15.45
CA LEU A 117 10.04 -3.08 -14.41
C LEU A 117 8.60 -3.35 -14.79
N GLU A 118 8.23 -4.63 -14.86
CA GLU A 118 6.86 -5.05 -15.11
C GLU A 118 6.42 -6.02 -14.04
N ARG A 119 5.35 -5.68 -13.32
CA ARG A 119 4.77 -6.54 -12.29
C ARG A 119 3.34 -6.13 -11.94
N LYS A 120 2.65 -6.97 -11.18
CA LYS A 120 1.43 -6.58 -10.47
C LYS A 120 1.83 -5.91 -9.15
N SER A 121 1.22 -4.76 -8.85
CA SER A 121 1.41 -4.09 -7.55
C SER A 121 0.88 -4.94 -6.39
N ASN A 122 1.30 -4.62 -5.17
CA ASN A 122 0.55 -5.08 -4.01
C ASN A 122 -0.88 -4.50 -4.05
N ALA A 123 -1.87 -5.25 -3.57
CA ALA A 123 -3.28 -4.81 -3.56
C ALA A 123 -3.51 -3.54 -2.71
N GLN A 124 -2.62 -3.26 -1.76
CA GLN A 124 -2.70 -2.09 -0.90
C GLN A 124 -1.90 -0.88 -1.44
N THR A 125 -1.23 -1.01 -2.60
CA THR A 125 -0.42 0.08 -3.17
C THR A 125 -1.35 1.21 -3.64
N THR A 126 -1.11 2.41 -3.12
CA THR A 126 -1.81 3.63 -3.51
C THR A 126 -0.89 4.61 -4.23
N ALA A 127 0.43 4.48 -4.06
CA ALA A 127 1.40 5.37 -4.68
C ALA A 127 2.71 4.64 -5.02
N ILE A 128 3.41 5.18 -6.01
CA ILE A 128 4.77 4.81 -6.38
C ILE A 128 5.69 5.95 -5.97
N GLY A 129 6.65 5.67 -5.10
CA GLY A 129 7.73 6.61 -4.73
C GLY A 129 8.99 6.31 -5.53
N VAL A 130 9.67 7.34 -5.99
CA VAL A 130 10.97 7.25 -6.65
C VAL A 130 11.98 8.09 -5.89
N LEU A 131 13.09 7.49 -5.52
CA LEU A 131 14.24 8.11 -4.88
C LEU A 131 15.47 7.96 -5.78
N ALA A 132 16.21 9.04 -6.01
CA ALA A 132 17.45 8.98 -6.77
C ALA A 132 18.60 9.71 -6.04
N GLY A 133 19.76 9.04 -5.99
CA GLY A 133 20.96 9.50 -5.27
C GLY A 133 21.78 10.48 -6.06
N TYR A 134 21.31 11.70 -6.21
CA TYR A 134 22.04 12.80 -6.82
C TYR A 134 23.21 13.27 -5.95
N ARG A 135 24.33 13.65 -6.55
CA ARG A 135 25.47 14.26 -5.83
C ARG A 135 25.14 15.63 -5.29
N ASP A 136 24.42 16.42 -6.08
CA ASP A 136 23.97 17.77 -5.73
C ASP A 136 22.55 17.71 -5.18
N LEU A 137 22.37 17.05 -4.05
CA LEU A 137 21.05 16.88 -3.41
C LEU A 137 20.32 18.21 -3.14
N PRO A 138 20.98 19.29 -2.69
CA PRO A 138 20.30 20.55 -2.42
C PRO A 138 19.63 21.18 -3.63
N ASN A 139 20.17 20.95 -4.82
CA ASN A 139 19.71 21.54 -6.08
C ASN A 139 18.96 20.55 -6.98
N ALA A 140 18.82 19.29 -6.53
CA ALA A 140 18.20 18.25 -7.32
C ALA A 140 16.78 17.89 -6.84
N THR A 141 15.89 17.60 -7.78
CA THR A 141 14.63 16.91 -7.48
C THR A 141 14.93 15.42 -7.30
N TRP A 142 15.39 15.05 -6.11
CA TRP A 142 15.84 13.68 -5.80
C TRP A 142 14.72 12.73 -5.42
N ARG A 143 13.48 13.22 -5.25
CA ARG A 143 12.30 12.46 -4.87
C ARG A 143 11.08 12.89 -5.67
N VAL A 144 10.29 11.91 -6.13
CA VAL A 144 8.96 12.15 -6.71
C VAL A 144 8.00 11.07 -6.24
N VAL A 145 6.71 11.41 -6.18
CA VAL A 145 5.61 10.50 -5.85
C VAL A 145 4.58 10.53 -6.97
N TYR A 146 4.14 9.37 -7.40
CA TYR A 146 3.00 9.20 -8.29
C TYR A 146 1.88 8.48 -7.56
N LYS A 147 0.72 9.12 -7.44
CA LYS A 147 -0.48 8.49 -6.87
C LYS A 147 -1.16 7.64 -7.93
N LEU A 148 -1.33 6.36 -7.64
CA LEU A 148 -2.05 5.46 -8.52
C LEU A 148 -3.53 5.85 -8.57
N LYS A 149 -4.16 5.68 -9.72
CA LYS A 149 -5.61 5.79 -9.85
C LYS A 149 -6.26 4.69 -9.00
N GLU A 150 -7.32 5.02 -8.30
CA GLU A 150 -8.04 4.04 -7.49
C GLU A 150 -8.52 2.88 -8.37
N ALA A 151 -8.18 1.67 -7.94
CA ALA A 151 -8.68 0.48 -8.61
C ALA A 151 -10.20 0.40 -8.36
N PRO A 152 -11.02 0.21 -9.38
CA PRO A 152 -12.45 -0.02 -9.21
C PRO A 152 -12.69 -1.23 -8.30
N ALA A 153 -13.74 -1.17 -7.47
CA ALA A 153 -14.14 -2.29 -6.63
C ALA A 153 -14.37 -3.55 -7.48
N ALA A 154 -13.96 -4.71 -6.96
CA ALA A 154 -14.18 -5.99 -7.61
C ALA A 154 -15.70 -6.24 -7.79
N SER A 155 -16.18 -6.20 -9.01
CA SER A 155 -17.57 -6.41 -9.40
C SER A 155 -17.66 -7.59 -10.36
N TRP A 156 -18.82 -8.26 -10.41
CA TRP A 156 -19.09 -9.34 -11.39
C TRP A 156 -18.98 -8.86 -12.86
N MET A 157 -19.17 -7.56 -13.11
CA MET A 157 -19.00 -6.96 -14.45
C MET A 157 -17.52 -6.66 -14.78
N ARG A 158 -16.58 -6.99 -13.89
CA ARG A 158 -15.17 -6.68 -14.04
C ARG A 158 -14.51 -7.29 -15.27
N ALA A 159 -14.99 -8.44 -15.74
CA ALA A 159 -14.50 -9.09 -16.95
C ALA A 159 -14.65 -8.23 -18.22
N LEU A 160 -15.53 -7.21 -18.20
CA LEU A 160 -15.79 -6.30 -19.32
C LEU A 160 -15.00 -4.99 -19.23
N ILE A 161 -14.28 -4.74 -18.11
CA ILE A 161 -13.51 -3.50 -17.90
C ILE A 161 -12.03 -3.82 -18.05
N PRO A 162 -11.23 -3.01 -18.79
CA PRO A 162 -9.78 -3.20 -18.90
C PRO A 162 -9.10 -3.32 -17.54
N ALA A 163 -8.08 -4.18 -17.45
CA ALA A 163 -7.29 -4.31 -16.23
C ALA A 163 -6.70 -2.95 -15.83
N ASN A 164 -6.69 -2.66 -14.53
CA ASN A 164 -6.06 -1.44 -14.03
C ASN A 164 -4.57 -1.47 -14.34
N LYS A 165 -4.08 -0.53 -15.15
CA LYS A 165 -2.70 -0.45 -15.62
C LYS A 165 -2.14 0.95 -15.34
N ALA A 166 -0.90 1.01 -14.87
CA ALA A 166 -0.15 2.24 -14.74
C ALA A 166 1.16 2.10 -15.52
N GLU A 167 1.29 2.87 -16.59
CA GLU A 167 2.49 2.95 -17.41
C GLU A 167 3.19 4.26 -17.12
N LEU A 168 4.35 4.19 -16.47
CA LEU A 168 5.09 5.37 -16.04
C LEU A 168 6.44 5.43 -16.74
N LEU A 169 6.78 6.62 -17.21
CA LEU A 169 8.11 6.98 -17.67
C LEU A 169 8.81 7.82 -16.58
N ILE A 170 9.91 7.31 -16.06
CA ILE A 170 10.74 7.92 -15.03
C ILE A 170 12.06 8.31 -15.67
N GLN A 171 12.27 9.58 -15.89
CA GLN A 171 13.48 10.12 -16.49
C GLN A 171 14.37 10.75 -15.42
N LEU A 172 15.60 10.24 -15.33
CA LEU A 172 16.63 10.76 -14.45
C LEU A 172 17.45 11.78 -15.24
N GLN A 173 17.08 13.04 -15.11
CA GLN A 173 17.74 14.17 -15.76
C GLN A 173 19.00 14.60 -14.96
N PRO A 174 19.87 15.49 -15.46
CA PRO A 174 21.08 15.91 -14.75
C PRO A 174 20.83 16.42 -13.32
N GLN A 175 19.70 17.10 -13.09
CA GLN A 175 19.38 17.76 -11.82
C GLN A 175 18.04 17.30 -11.21
N GLY A 176 17.49 16.18 -11.64
CA GLY A 176 16.24 15.74 -11.03
C GLY A 176 15.50 14.65 -11.78
N ILE A 177 14.51 14.12 -11.09
CA ILE A 177 13.59 13.12 -11.60
C ILE A 177 12.41 13.81 -12.25
N VAL A 178 12.08 13.40 -13.48
CA VAL A 178 10.85 13.75 -14.17
C VAL A 178 10.02 12.47 -14.32
N LEU A 179 8.77 12.51 -13.87
CA LEU A 179 7.85 11.39 -13.94
C LEU A 179 6.63 11.78 -14.76
N SER A 180 6.26 10.94 -15.72
CA SER A 180 5.08 11.13 -16.58
C SER A 180 4.35 9.80 -16.80
N GLU A 181 3.03 9.86 -17.02
CA GLU A 181 2.29 8.73 -17.57
C GLU A 181 2.68 8.54 -19.04
N LYS A 182 2.86 7.30 -19.44
CA LYS A 182 3.05 6.95 -20.84
C LYS A 182 1.68 6.92 -21.53
N PRO A 183 1.49 7.60 -22.67
CA PRO A 183 0.21 7.64 -23.37
C PRO A 183 -0.26 6.28 -23.87
#